data_cdc54db9377f291aaca2605c7e75c459
#
_entry.id   cdc54db9377f291aaca2605c7e75c459
#
_cell.length_a   1.000
_cell.length_b   1.000
_cell.length_c   1.000
_cell.angle_alpha   90.00
_cell.angle_beta   90.00
_cell.angle_gamma   90.00
#
_symmetry.space_group_name_H-M   'P 1'
#
loop_
_entity.id
_entity.type
_entity.pdbx_description
1 polymer ?
#
loop_
_entity_poly.entity_id
_entity_poly.type
_entity_poly.pdbx_seq_one_letter_code
_entity_poly.pdbx_strand_id
1 'polypeptide(L)'
;MYQRFSGKTVVITGACRGIGAGIAERFAQEGANLVLASNDLERVTFTSGQLASEYSVQSIAVGLDVTDEADIQRLYRTAHERFGSINVSVQNAGIITIDHCERMPRADFDKVLQVNTTGVWLGCREAARYMVKQGSGRLINTSSGQGRQGFIYTPHYAASKMGVIGITQSLALELARHNITVNAFCPGIIESEMWDYNDRVWGEILGTEEKRYAKGELMAEWVRNIPMRRAGKPSDVAGLVAFLASDDAAYLTGQAINIDGGLIMS
;
A
#
# COMPACT_ATOMS: atom_id res chain seq x y z
N MET A 1 -13.69 -0.55 22.26
CA MET A 1 -13.01 -0.62 20.95
C MET A 1 -13.27 -1.99 20.34
N TYR A 2 -13.57 -2.08 19.07
CA TYR A 2 -13.72 -3.37 18.40
C TYR A 2 -12.34 -4.04 18.29
N GLN A 3 -12.21 -5.26 18.76
CA GLN A 3 -10.97 -6.07 18.74
C GLN A 3 -11.04 -7.12 17.62
N ARG A 4 -11.39 -6.69 16.39
CA ARG A 4 -11.62 -7.60 15.25
C ARG A 4 -10.41 -8.45 14.87
N PHE A 5 -9.21 -7.93 15.17
CA PHE A 5 -7.94 -8.58 14.81
C PHE A 5 -7.16 -9.09 16.02
N SER A 6 -7.80 -9.22 17.20
CA SER A 6 -7.14 -9.81 18.37
C SER A 6 -6.61 -11.20 18.06
N GLY A 7 -5.31 -11.43 18.31
CA GLY A 7 -4.61 -12.66 18.00
C GLY A 7 -4.32 -12.90 16.50
N LYS A 8 -4.70 -12.00 15.61
CA LYS A 8 -4.39 -12.07 14.17
C LYS A 8 -3.05 -11.39 13.88
N THR A 9 -2.26 -11.99 13.01
CA THR A 9 -0.98 -11.41 12.55
C THR A 9 -1.17 -10.68 11.23
N VAL A 10 -0.74 -9.43 11.20
CA VAL A 10 -0.82 -8.53 10.05
C VAL A 10 0.59 -8.12 9.63
N VAL A 11 0.97 -8.45 8.40
CA VAL A 11 2.23 -8.06 7.77
C VAL A 11 1.98 -6.87 6.85
N ILE A 12 2.75 -5.78 6.99
CA ILE A 12 2.57 -4.56 6.20
C ILE A 12 3.92 -4.10 5.64
N THR A 13 4.05 -4.00 4.31
CA THR A 13 5.24 -3.45 3.67
C THR A 13 5.10 -1.94 3.48
N GLY A 14 6.20 -1.18 3.59
CA GLY A 14 6.19 0.28 3.52
C GLY A 14 5.44 0.92 4.69
N ALA A 15 5.58 0.35 5.90
CA ALA A 15 4.77 0.68 7.08
C ALA A 15 5.31 1.83 7.92
N CYS A 16 6.44 2.46 7.54
CA CYS A 16 7.09 3.48 8.37
C CYS A 16 6.48 4.89 8.27
N ARG A 17 5.58 5.15 7.31
CA ARG A 17 4.99 6.48 7.06
C ARG A 17 3.73 6.41 6.18
N GLY A 18 3.04 7.55 6.08
CA GLY A 18 1.91 7.75 5.16
C GLY A 18 0.82 6.68 5.31
N ILE A 19 0.36 6.16 4.18
CA ILE A 19 -0.71 5.15 4.13
C ILE A 19 -0.36 3.91 4.95
N GLY A 20 0.88 3.40 4.82
CA GLY A 20 1.31 2.19 5.53
C GLY A 20 1.29 2.33 7.05
N ALA A 21 1.75 3.47 7.57
CA ALA A 21 1.69 3.77 9.00
C ALA A 21 0.24 3.90 9.49
N GLY A 22 -0.63 4.60 8.74
CA GLY A 22 -2.05 4.71 9.09
C GLY A 22 -2.78 3.36 9.07
N ILE A 23 -2.42 2.47 8.15
CA ILE A 23 -2.92 1.08 8.13
C ILE A 23 -2.43 0.32 9.37
N ALA A 24 -1.14 0.43 9.70
CA ALA A 24 -0.56 -0.22 10.88
C ALA A 24 -1.23 0.25 12.17
N GLU A 25 -1.43 1.56 12.31
CA GLU A 25 -2.14 2.15 13.45
C GLU A 25 -3.56 1.60 13.59
N ARG A 26 -4.31 1.54 12.50
CA ARG A 26 -5.66 0.99 12.52
C ARG A 26 -5.71 -0.47 12.97
N PHE A 27 -4.80 -1.31 12.49
CA PHE A 27 -4.72 -2.70 12.95
C PHE A 27 -4.28 -2.81 14.41
N ALA A 28 -3.38 -1.93 14.88
CA ALA A 28 -3.02 -1.83 16.30
C ALA A 28 -4.23 -1.49 17.17
N GLN A 29 -5.03 -0.49 16.77
CA GLN A 29 -6.27 -0.08 17.45
C GLN A 29 -7.26 -1.23 17.58
N GLU A 30 -7.23 -2.17 16.65
CA GLU A 30 -8.12 -3.33 16.62
C GLU A 30 -7.47 -4.63 17.13
N GLY A 31 -6.33 -4.52 17.83
CA GLY A 31 -5.71 -5.58 18.62
C GLY A 31 -4.83 -6.58 17.83
N ALA A 32 -4.41 -6.26 16.62
CA ALA A 32 -3.58 -7.13 15.81
C ALA A 32 -2.14 -7.25 16.35
N ASN A 33 -1.52 -8.40 16.12
CA ASN A 33 -0.06 -8.53 16.13
C ASN A 33 0.49 -7.97 14.82
N LEU A 34 1.51 -7.10 14.89
CA LEU A 34 2.03 -6.38 13.74
C LEU A 34 3.42 -6.84 13.34
N VAL A 35 3.63 -7.02 12.03
CA VAL A 35 4.96 -7.14 11.43
C VAL A 35 5.10 -6.01 10.41
N LEU A 36 5.85 -4.99 10.80
CA LEU A 36 6.02 -3.77 10.01
C LEU A 36 7.35 -3.83 9.27
N ALA A 37 7.32 -3.66 7.96
CA ALA A 37 8.51 -3.77 7.13
C ALA A 37 8.74 -2.52 6.27
N SER A 38 9.99 -2.11 6.14
CA SER A 38 10.42 -0.98 5.31
C SER A 38 11.92 -1.08 5.00
N ASN A 39 12.36 -0.42 3.93
CA ASN A 39 13.78 -0.21 3.65
C ASN A 39 14.43 0.84 4.59
N ASP A 40 13.63 1.62 5.30
CA ASP A 40 14.05 2.49 6.39
C ASP A 40 13.82 1.77 7.73
N LEU A 41 14.83 0.97 8.14
CA LEU A 41 14.74 0.14 9.34
C LEU A 41 14.61 0.99 10.61
N GLU A 42 15.31 2.12 10.69
CA GLU A 42 15.25 2.99 11.87
C GLU A 42 13.83 3.53 12.07
N ARG A 43 13.27 4.09 11.00
CA ARG A 43 11.93 4.67 11.05
C ARG A 43 10.83 3.63 11.29
N VAL A 44 10.92 2.44 10.70
CA VAL A 44 9.92 1.39 10.94
C VAL A 44 10.04 0.78 12.34
N THR A 45 11.25 0.75 12.92
CA THR A 45 11.46 0.34 14.31
C THR A 45 10.82 1.33 15.27
N PHE A 46 11.00 2.64 15.04
CA PHE A 46 10.33 3.67 15.81
C PHE A 46 8.81 3.56 15.75
N THR A 47 8.24 3.44 14.54
CA THR A 47 6.79 3.27 14.34
C THR A 47 6.26 2.02 15.05
N SER A 48 6.97 0.89 14.95
CA SER A 48 6.61 -0.37 15.62
C SER A 48 6.59 -0.22 17.14
N GLY A 49 7.61 0.44 17.72
CA GLY A 49 7.69 0.68 19.16
C GLY A 49 6.58 1.60 19.68
N GLN A 50 6.28 2.67 18.93
CA GLN A 50 5.17 3.58 19.27
C GLN A 50 3.83 2.83 19.32
N LEU A 51 3.49 2.08 18.24
CA LEU A 51 2.22 1.38 18.18
C LEU A 51 2.09 0.28 19.24
N ALA A 52 3.18 -0.44 19.52
CA ALA A 52 3.21 -1.45 20.58
C ALA A 52 2.92 -0.84 21.94
N SER A 53 3.52 0.32 22.25
CA SER A 53 3.32 1.03 23.52
C SER A 53 1.93 1.63 23.62
N GLU A 54 1.46 2.33 22.58
CA GLU A 54 0.21 3.08 22.61
C GLU A 54 -1.02 2.19 22.67
N TYR A 55 -1.01 1.08 21.91
CA TYR A 55 -2.17 0.18 21.79
C TYR A 55 -2.03 -1.13 22.57
N SER A 56 -0.91 -1.32 23.29
CA SER A 56 -0.63 -2.55 24.06
C SER A 56 -0.69 -3.84 23.19
N VAL A 57 -0.18 -3.76 21.95
CA VAL A 57 -0.13 -4.88 21.00
C VAL A 57 1.30 -5.35 20.79
N GLN A 58 1.47 -6.57 20.31
CA GLN A 58 2.77 -7.06 19.89
C GLN A 58 3.09 -6.52 18.49
N SER A 59 4.25 -5.87 18.35
CA SER A 59 4.72 -5.35 17.08
C SER A 59 6.22 -5.59 16.92
N ILE A 60 6.62 -6.02 15.73
CA ILE A 60 8.03 -6.17 15.35
C ILE A 60 8.31 -5.41 14.06
N ALA A 61 9.54 -4.92 13.92
CA ALA A 61 10.05 -4.23 12.74
C ALA A 61 11.02 -5.13 11.97
N VAL A 62 10.95 -5.09 10.64
CA VAL A 62 11.83 -5.85 9.75
C VAL A 62 12.35 -4.93 8.64
N GLY A 63 13.69 -4.89 8.46
CA GLY A 63 14.30 -4.24 7.30
C GLY A 63 13.97 -5.03 6.02
N LEU A 64 13.53 -4.35 4.97
CA LEU A 64 13.02 -4.99 3.77
C LEU A 64 13.30 -4.17 2.51
N ASP A 65 13.99 -4.77 1.55
CA ASP A 65 13.89 -4.38 0.14
C ASP A 65 12.87 -5.30 -0.55
N VAL A 66 11.75 -4.76 -1.00
CA VAL A 66 10.68 -5.55 -1.65
C VAL A 66 11.11 -6.13 -3.01
N THR A 67 12.22 -5.68 -3.57
CA THR A 67 12.79 -6.20 -4.82
C THR A 67 13.72 -7.39 -4.60
N ASP A 68 14.13 -7.63 -3.35
CA ASP A 68 14.96 -8.77 -2.97
C ASP A 68 14.08 -9.93 -2.48
N GLU A 69 14.14 -11.05 -3.20
CA GLU A 69 13.36 -12.24 -2.87
C GLU A 69 13.78 -12.87 -1.51
N ALA A 70 15.06 -12.80 -1.15
CA ALA A 70 15.55 -13.33 0.12
C ALA A 70 15.01 -12.49 1.30
N ASP A 71 14.92 -11.19 1.14
CA ASP A 71 14.35 -10.27 2.12
C ASP A 71 12.85 -10.55 2.33
N ILE A 72 12.10 -10.74 1.23
CA ILE A 72 10.68 -11.13 1.29
C ILE A 72 10.51 -12.46 2.03
N GLN A 73 11.30 -13.48 1.70
CA GLN A 73 11.25 -14.78 2.40
C GLN A 73 11.58 -14.63 3.88
N ARG A 74 12.57 -13.82 4.24
CA ARG A 74 12.94 -13.53 5.62
C ARG A 74 11.79 -12.86 6.37
N LEU A 75 11.12 -11.89 5.78
CA LEU A 75 9.99 -11.19 6.38
C LEU A 75 8.88 -12.15 6.81
N TYR A 76 8.41 -13.00 5.91
CA TYR A 76 7.30 -13.92 6.20
C TYR A 76 7.71 -15.06 7.12
N ARG A 77 8.95 -15.55 7.02
CA ARG A 77 9.51 -16.52 7.98
C ARG A 77 9.53 -15.92 9.39
N THR A 78 10.08 -14.72 9.56
CA THR A 78 10.12 -14.01 10.85
C THR A 78 8.72 -13.81 11.43
N ALA A 79 7.74 -13.41 10.59
CA ALA A 79 6.35 -13.26 11.01
C ALA A 79 5.77 -14.58 11.53
N HIS A 80 5.97 -15.66 10.79
CA HIS A 80 5.47 -17.00 11.18
C HIS A 80 6.17 -17.56 12.42
N GLU A 81 7.49 -17.46 12.52
CA GLU A 81 8.25 -17.89 13.70
C GLU A 81 7.82 -17.13 14.97
N ARG A 82 7.52 -15.83 14.83
CA ARG A 82 7.15 -14.99 15.98
C ARG A 82 5.71 -15.19 16.44
N PHE A 83 4.76 -15.37 15.52
CA PHE A 83 3.32 -15.32 15.80
C PHE A 83 2.56 -16.59 15.41
N GLY A 84 3.19 -17.56 14.77
CA GLY A 84 2.59 -18.85 14.38
C GLY A 84 1.64 -18.81 13.18
N SER A 85 1.21 -17.62 12.73
CA SER A 85 0.29 -17.48 11.61
C SER A 85 0.51 -16.18 10.85
N ILE A 86 -0.01 -16.11 9.62
CA ILE A 86 -0.08 -14.90 8.79
C ILE A 86 -1.53 -14.76 8.33
N ASN A 87 -2.30 -13.88 8.96
CA ASN A 87 -3.71 -13.75 8.68
C ASN A 87 -3.99 -12.70 7.60
N VAL A 88 -3.26 -11.59 7.62
CA VAL A 88 -3.39 -10.49 6.67
C VAL A 88 -2.02 -10.09 6.17
N SER A 89 -1.91 -9.84 4.88
CA SER A 89 -0.69 -9.30 4.27
C SER A 89 -1.04 -8.13 3.37
N VAL A 90 -0.50 -6.94 3.70
CA VAL A 90 -0.73 -5.69 2.98
C VAL A 90 0.52 -5.33 2.20
N GLN A 91 0.44 -5.40 0.87
CA GLN A 91 1.49 -4.97 -0.04
C GLN A 91 1.35 -3.47 -0.30
N ASN A 92 1.97 -2.64 0.55
CA ASN A 92 1.82 -1.19 0.47
C ASN A 92 3.07 -0.46 0.00
N ALA A 93 4.26 -1.04 0.10
CA ALA A 93 5.49 -0.42 -0.39
C ALA A 93 5.36 0.00 -1.85
N GLY A 94 5.80 1.21 -2.16
CA GLY A 94 5.73 1.74 -3.52
C GLY A 94 6.50 3.04 -3.66
N ILE A 95 6.90 3.32 -4.89
CA ILE A 95 7.62 4.54 -5.30
C ILE A 95 7.00 5.13 -6.55
N ILE A 96 7.30 6.38 -6.80
CA ILE A 96 6.98 7.11 -8.03
C ILE A 96 8.16 7.99 -8.41
N THR A 97 8.42 8.12 -9.71
CA THR A 97 9.19 9.20 -10.30
C THR A 97 8.35 9.92 -11.33
N ILE A 98 8.71 11.13 -11.68
CA ILE A 98 7.91 12.01 -12.56
C ILE A 98 8.87 12.67 -13.53
N ASP A 99 8.66 12.44 -14.83
CA ASP A 99 9.43 13.11 -15.89
C ASP A 99 8.66 13.09 -17.22
N HIS A 100 9.07 13.95 -18.14
CA HIS A 100 8.58 13.92 -19.51
C HIS A 100 8.90 12.57 -20.16
N CYS A 101 8.00 12.09 -21.04
CA CYS A 101 8.14 10.77 -21.67
C CYS A 101 9.49 10.62 -22.41
N GLU A 102 9.91 11.65 -23.13
CA GLU A 102 11.14 11.66 -23.93
C GLU A 102 12.43 11.78 -23.11
N ARG A 103 12.32 12.13 -21.84
CA ARG A 103 13.48 12.28 -20.93
C ARG A 103 13.56 11.23 -19.84
N MET A 104 12.47 10.48 -19.63
CA MET A 104 12.38 9.49 -18.56
C MET A 104 13.49 8.43 -18.69
N PRO A 105 14.40 8.29 -17.70
CA PRO A 105 15.42 7.27 -17.74
C PRO A 105 14.80 5.85 -17.69
N ARG A 106 15.31 4.93 -18.50
CA ARG A 106 14.89 3.53 -18.45
C ARG A 106 15.06 2.93 -17.05
N ALA A 107 16.13 3.32 -16.35
CA ALA A 107 16.38 2.85 -14.98
C ALA A 107 15.24 3.21 -14.01
N ASP A 108 14.64 4.40 -14.13
CA ASP A 108 13.51 4.83 -13.31
C ASP A 108 12.25 4.04 -13.68
N PHE A 109 12.02 3.82 -14.99
CA PHE A 109 10.93 3.00 -15.47
C PHE A 109 11.01 1.58 -14.88
N ASP A 110 12.16 0.92 -15.04
CA ASP A 110 12.40 -0.44 -14.57
C ASP A 110 12.29 -0.53 -13.04
N LYS A 111 12.84 0.45 -12.30
CA LYS A 111 12.80 0.50 -10.84
C LYS A 111 11.37 0.61 -10.30
N VAL A 112 10.53 1.46 -10.92
CA VAL A 112 9.14 1.62 -10.48
C VAL A 112 8.35 0.33 -10.71
N LEU A 113 8.54 -0.37 -11.83
CA LEU A 113 7.93 -1.69 -12.06
C LEU A 113 8.44 -2.75 -11.08
N GLN A 114 9.75 -2.77 -10.81
CA GLN A 114 10.35 -3.71 -9.87
C GLN A 114 9.73 -3.56 -8.46
N VAL A 115 9.66 -2.34 -7.94
CA VAL A 115 9.13 -2.10 -6.60
C VAL A 115 7.62 -2.30 -6.56
N ASN A 116 6.88 -1.63 -7.46
CA ASN A 116 5.42 -1.51 -7.36
C ASN A 116 4.66 -2.74 -7.87
N THR A 117 5.28 -3.55 -8.76
CA THR A 117 4.61 -4.69 -9.39
C THR A 117 5.27 -6.00 -9.00
N THR A 118 6.58 -6.15 -9.29
CA THR A 118 7.32 -7.37 -8.93
C THR A 118 7.34 -7.57 -7.42
N GLY A 119 7.64 -6.52 -6.63
CA GLY A 119 7.64 -6.57 -5.16
C GLY A 119 6.28 -6.96 -4.58
N VAL A 120 5.18 -6.43 -5.14
CA VAL A 120 3.81 -6.83 -4.74
C VAL A 120 3.57 -8.31 -5.02
N TRP A 121 3.93 -8.80 -6.21
CA TRP A 121 3.80 -10.21 -6.55
C TRP A 121 4.64 -11.12 -5.65
N LEU A 122 5.92 -10.76 -5.39
CA LEU A 122 6.80 -11.51 -4.49
C LEU A 122 6.19 -11.62 -3.09
N GLY A 123 5.68 -10.51 -2.53
CA GLY A 123 5.03 -10.48 -1.23
C GLY A 123 3.76 -11.34 -1.18
N CYS A 124 2.90 -11.23 -2.20
CA CYS A 124 1.70 -12.07 -2.31
C CYS A 124 2.05 -13.55 -2.42
N ARG A 125 3.03 -13.91 -3.26
CA ARG A 125 3.50 -15.29 -3.44
C ARG A 125 4.00 -15.90 -2.13
N GLU A 126 4.82 -15.16 -1.40
CA GLU A 126 5.38 -15.69 -0.16
C GLU A 126 4.34 -15.78 0.95
N ALA A 127 3.47 -14.77 1.11
CA ALA A 127 2.34 -14.86 2.03
C ALA A 127 1.43 -16.05 1.72
N ALA A 128 1.12 -16.28 0.44
CA ALA A 128 0.28 -17.38 0.00
C ALA A 128 0.84 -18.76 0.38
N ARG A 129 2.18 -18.95 0.41
CA ARG A 129 2.80 -20.21 0.85
C ARG A 129 2.42 -20.61 2.27
N TYR A 130 2.25 -19.63 3.16
CA TYR A 130 1.77 -19.84 4.54
C TYR A 130 0.25 -19.95 4.59
N MET A 131 -0.46 -19.04 3.94
CA MET A 131 -1.92 -18.95 3.97
C MET A 131 -2.61 -20.20 3.38
N VAL A 132 -2.05 -20.78 2.30
CA VAL A 132 -2.55 -22.04 1.70
C VAL A 132 -2.46 -23.19 2.71
N LYS A 133 -1.36 -23.31 3.46
CA LYS A 133 -1.20 -24.32 4.50
C LYS A 133 -2.15 -24.09 5.68
N GLN A 134 -2.48 -22.81 5.97
CA GLN A 134 -3.43 -22.42 7.02
C GLN A 134 -4.89 -22.64 6.60
N GLY A 135 -5.19 -22.72 5.29
CA GLY A 135 -6.55 -22.78 4.76
C GLY A 135 -7.32 -21.46 4.88
N SER A 136 -6.65 -20.33 5.08
CA SER A 136 -7.26 -19.00 5.15
C SER A 136 -6.23 -17.89 5.03
N GLY A 137 -6.65 -16.71 4.57
CA GLY A 137 -5.82 -15.52 4.50
C GLY A 137 -6.47 -14.34 3.81
N ARG A 138 -5.87 -13.17 3.94
CA ARG A 138 -6.30 -11.92 3.30
C ARG A 138 -5.07 -11.23 2.69
N LEU A 139 -5.02 -11.14 1.36
CA LEU A 139 -4.01 -10.39 0.60
C LEU A 139 -4.63 -9.07 0.15
N ILE A 140 -3.97 -7.96 0.48
CA ILE A 140 -4.48 -6.62 0.17
C ILE A 140 -3.37 -5.82 -0.49
N ASN A 141 -3.59 -5.40 -1.74
CA ASN A 141 -2.59 -4.78 -2.59
C ASN A 141 -2.87 -3.29 -2.80
N THR A 142 -1.84 -2.47 -2.75
CA THR A 142 -1.93 -1.04 -3.00
C THR A 142 -1.79 -0.74 -4.49
N SER A 143 -2.92 -0.50 -5.16
CA SER A 143 -2.93 0.09 -6.50
C SER A 143 -2.92 1.63 -6.39
N SER A 144 -3.68 2.32 -7.20
CA SER A 144 -3.80 3.78 -7.27
C SER A 144 -5.00 4.15 -8.14
N GLY A 145 -5.46 5.40 -8.08
CA GLY A 145 -6.28 5.98 -9.14
C GLY A 145 -5.60 5.84 -10.52
N GLN A 146 -4.26 5.85 -10.58
CA GLN A 146 -3.51 5.57 -11.81
C GLN A 146 -3.52 4.08 -12.21
N GLY A 147 -4.05 3.19 -11.40
CA GLY A 147 -4.41 1.83 -11.81
C GLY A 147 -5.71 1.76 -12.61
N ARG A 148 -6.50 2.84 -12.64
CA ARG A 148 -7.75 2.97 -13.39
C ARG A 148 -7.58 3.76 -14.68
N GLN A 149 -6.83 4.84 -14.61
CA GLN A 149 -6.53 5.70 -15.76
C GLN A 149 -5.11 6.23 -15.67
N GLY A 150 -4.45 6.44 -16.80
CA GLY A 150 -3.12 7.04 -16.85
C GLY A 150 -3.14 8.51 -16.39
N PHE A 151 -1.97 8.99 -16.00
CA PHE A 151 -1.75 10.39 -15.69
C PHE A 151 -0.47 10.89 -16.35
N ILE A 152 -0.37 12.20 -16.58
CA ILE A 152 0.77 12.80 -17.28
C ILE A 152 2.09 12.57 -16.53
N TYR A 153 3.16 12.40 -17.29
CA TYR A 153 4.56 12.28 -16.80
C TYR A 153 4.86 11.07 -15.91
N THR A 154 3.94 10.11 -15.84
CA THR A 154 4.08 8.93 -14.98
C THR A 154 3.64 7.62 -15.65
N PRO A 155 4.02 7.34 -16.92
CA PRO A 155 3.55 6.15 -17.64
C PRO A 155 3.96 4.85 -16.95
N HIS A 156 5.15 4.76 -16.38
CA HIS A 156 5.66 3.62 -15.62
C HIS A 156 4.87 3.38 -14.32
N TYR A 157 4.49 4.45 -13.62
CA TYR A 157 3.69 4.33 -12.41
C TYR A 157 2.28 3.83 -12.73
N ALA A 158 1.63 4.40 -13.75
CA ALA A 158 0.33 3.92 -14.21
C ALA A 158 0.40 2.44 -14.64
N ALA A 159 1.39 2.06 -15.47
CA ALA A 159 1.62 0.68 -15.86
C ALA A 159 1.80 -0.24 -14.65
N SER A 160 2.60 0.18 -13.65
CA SER A 160 2.84 -0.60 -12.45
C SER A 160 1.57 -0.83 -11.64
N LYS A 161 0.71 0.20 -11.49
CA LYS A 161 -0.51 0.13 -10.69
C LYS A 161 -1.67 -0.57 -11.40
N MET A 162 -1.73 -0.51 -12.73
CA MET A 162 -2.60 -1.38 -13.54
C MET A 162 -2.16 -2.84 -13.43
N GLY A 163 -0.84 -3.11 -13.44
CA GLY A 163 -0.27 -4.45 -13.22
C GLY A 163 -0.67 -5.05 -11.87
N VAL A 164 -0.72 -4.25 -10.82
CA VAL A 164 -1.20 -4.70 -9.48
C VAL A 164 -2.65 -5.17 -9.53
N ILE A 165 -3.52 -4.52 -10.29
CA ILE A 165 -4.92 -4.96 -10.46
C ILE A 165 -4.96 -6.32 -11.17
N GLY A 166 -4.18 -6.51 -12.24
CA GLY A 166 -4.07 -7.79 -12.93
C GLY A 166 -3.57 -8.92 -12.02
N ILE A 167 -2.51 -8.66 -11.22
CA ILE A 167 -2.01 -9.60 -10.22
C ILE A 167 -3.10 -9.94 -9.19
N THR A 168 -3.83 -8.94 -8.69
CA THR A 168 -4.90 -9.12 -7.71
C THR A 168 -5.99 -10.05 -8.24
N GLN A 169 -6.46 -9.82 -9.46
CA GLN A 169 -7.51 -10.62 -10.08
C GLN A 169 -7.05 -12.07 -10.35
N SER A 170 -5.85 -12.24 -10.88
CA SER A 170 -5.30 -13.58 -11.16
C SER A 170 -5.13 -14.40 -9.88
N LEU A 171 -4.54 -13.83 -8.83
CA LEU A 171 -4.35 -14.51 -7.57
C LEU A 171 -5.68 -14.75 -6.83
N ALA A 172 -6.67 -13.87 -6.99
CA ALA A 172 -8.01 -14.08 -6.43
C ALA A 172 -8.66 -15.35 -7.00
N LEU A 173 -8.58 -15.58 -8.31
CA LEU A 173 -9.10 -16.78 -8.95
C LEU A 173 -8.38 -18.05 -8.48
N GLU A 174 -7.07 -18.00 -8.36
CA GLU A 174 -6.24 -19.14 -7.96
C GLU A 174 -6.45 -19.54 -6.50
N LEU A 175 -6.46 -18.53 -5.59
CA LEU A 175 -6.37 -18.73 -4.14
C LEU A 175 -7.74 -18.86 -3.45
N ALA A 176 -8.85 -18.55 -4.14
CA ALA A 176 -10.20 -18.61 -3.56
C ALA A 176 -10.55 -19.98 -2.98
N ARG A 177 -10.14 -21.07 -3.65
CA ARG A 177 -10.34 -22.46 -3.17
C ARG A 177 -9.68 -22.75 -1.81
N HIS A 178 -8.73 -21.92 -1.39
CA HIS A 178 -8.01 -22.02 -0.12
C HIS A 178 -8.59 -21.06 0.94
N ASN A 179 -9.78 -20.47 0.70
CA ASN A 179 -10.39 -19.47 1.58
C ASN A 179 -9.48 -18.24 1.79
N ILE A 180 -8.74 -17.85 0.72
CA ILE A 180 -7.89 -16.67 0.71
C ILE A 180 -8.54 -15.65 -0.24
N THR A 181 -8.82 -14.45 0.28
CA THR A 181 -9.25 -13.33 -0.57
C THR A 181 -8.07 -12.47 -0.98
N VAL A 182 -8.12 -11.96 -2.21
CA VAL A 182 -7.11 -11.06 -2.75
C VAL A 182 -7.82 -9.84 -3.32
N ASN A 183 -7.59 -8.68 -2.72
CA ASN A 183 -8.22 -7.42 -3.14
C ASN A 183 -7.18 -6.31 -3.24
N ALA A 184 -7.50 -5.27 -3.99
CA ALA A 184 -6.70 -4.06 -4.09
C ALA A 184 -7.51 -2.83 -3.66
N PHE A 185 -6.83 -1.83 -3.17
CA PHE A 185 -7.38 -0.49 -2.99
C PHE A 185 -6.64 0.51 -3.88
N CYS A 186 -7.39 1.50 -4.37
CA CYS A 186 -6.92 2.50 -5.31
C CYS A 186 -7.03 3.89 -4.67
N PRO A 187 -6.01 4.35 -3.93
CA PRO A 187 -6.02 5.68 -3.33
C PRO A 187 -6.00 6.78 -4.41
N GLY A 188 -6.70 7.87 -4.14
CA GLY A 188 -6.51 9.14 -4.83
C GLY A 188 -5.38 9.97 -4.20
N ILE A 189 -5.63 11.25 -3.99
CA ILE A 189 -4.71 12.17 -3.32
C ILE A 189 -4.83 11.96 -1.80
N ILE A 190 -3.80 11.36 -1.19
CA ILE A 190 -3.73 11.11 0.25
C ILE A 190 -2.54 11.88 0.84
N GLU A 191 -2.75 12.64 1.90
CA GLU A 191 -1.72 13.39 2.61
C GLU A 191 -0.53 12.48 2.98
N SER A 192 0.66 12.76 2.43
CA SER A 192 1.88 11.96 2.64
C SER A 192 3.11 12.65 2.06
N GLU A 193 4.30 12.24 2.50
CA GLU A 193 5.56 12.70 1.91
C GLU A 193 5.69 12.41 0.41
N MET A 194 5.03 11.37 -0.10
CA MET A 194 4.95 11.10 -1.54
C MET A 194 4.21 12.23 -2.27
N TRP A 195 3.14 12.76 -1.68
CA TRP A 195 2.42 13.89 -2.26
C TRP A 195 3.15 15.21 -2.11
N ASP A 196 3.97 15.40 -1.06
CA ASP A 196 4.88 16.55 -0.98
C ASP A 196 5.93 16.52 -2.12
N TYR A 197 6.47 15.33 -2.42
CA TYR A 197 7.34 15.13 -3.57
C TYR A 197 6.61 15.39 -4.90
N ASN A 198 5.40 14.85 -5.05
CA ASN A 198 4.58 15.01 -6.24
C ASN A 198 4.23 16.48 -6.51
N ASP A 199 3.75 17.20 -5.50
CA ASP A 199 3.42 18.62 -5.57
C ASP A 199 4.62 19.44 -6.08
N ARG A 200 5.80 19.18 -5.53
CA ARG A 200 7.02 19.85 -5.94
C ARG A 200 7.41 19.55 -7.39
N VAL A 201 7.53 18.26 -7.75
CA VAL A 201 8.07 17.88 -9.07
C VAL A 201 7.08 18.20 -10.19
N TRP A 202 5.79 17.90 -10.02
CA TRP A 202 4.79 18.34 -10.99
C TRP A 202 4.66 19.85 -11.04
N GLY A 203 4.80 20.57 -9.91
CA GLY A 203 4.80 22.03 -9.86
C GLY A 203 5.94 22.64 -10.66
N GLU A 204 7.14 22.02 -10.61
CA GLU A 204 8.31 22.43 -11.42
C GLU A 204 8.06 22.18 -12.92
N ILE A 205 7.47 21.04 -13.31
CA ILE A 205 7.23 20.65 -14.71
C ILE A 205 6.06 21.46 -15.32
N LEU A 206 5.00 21.67 -14.57
CA LEU A 206 3.79 22.37 -15.06
C LEU A 206 3.88 23.88 -14.90
N GLY A 207 4.88 24.36 -14.18
CA GLY A 207 5.15 25.77 -14.01
C GLY A 207 5.58 26.43 -15.33
N THR A 208 5.20 27.71 -15.49
CA THR A 208 5.62 28.56 -16.61
C THR A 208 6.35 29.80 -16.09
N GLU A 209 6.88 30.63 -16.99
CA GLU A 209 7.46 31.92 -16.59
C GLU A 209 6.44 32.83 -15.89
N GLU A 210 5.15 32.70 -16.25
CA GLU A 210 4.06 33.51 -15.72
C GLU A 210 3.42 32.88 -14.46
N LYS A 211 3.50 31.56 -14.28
CA LYS A 211 2.91 30.83 -13.16
C LYS A 211 3.91 29.85 -12.55
N ARG A 212 4.37 30.13 -11.35
CA ARG A 212 5.16 29.20 -10.54
C ARG A 212 4.31 28.72 -9.37
N TYR A 213 4.36 27.43 -9.10
CA TYR A 213 3.66 26.85 -7.96
C TYR A 213 4.51 26.95 -6.69
N ALA A 214 3.96 27.57 -5.64
CA ALA A 214 4.49 27.46 -4.30
C ALA A 214 4.21 26.06 -3.71
N LYS A 215 4.93 25.69 -2.64
CA LYS A 215 4.73 24.40 -1.97
C LYS A 215 3.26 24.23 -1.54
N GLY A 216 2.65 23.13 -1.96
CA GLY A 216 1.26 22.76 -1.66
C GLY A 216 0.22 23.43 -2.56
N GLU A 217 0.61 24.35 -3.44
CA GLU A 217 -0.33 25.10 -4.27
C GLU A 217 -0.93 24.24 -5.38
N LEU A 218 -0.11 23.43 -6.06
CA LEU A 218 -0.59 22.52 -7.11
C LEU A 218 -1.51 21.46 -6.52
N MET A 219 -1.14 20.88 -5.38
CA MET A 219 -1.97 19.91 -4.67
C MET A 219 -3.32 20.55 -4.27
N ALA A 220 -3.32 21.78 -3.76
CA ALA A 220 -4.55 22.50 -3.42
C ALA A 220 -5.44 22.76 -4.65
N GLU A 221 -4.83 23.01 -5.82
CA GLU A 221 -5.56 23.13 -7.08
C GLU A 221 -6.23 21.81 -7.48
N TRP A 222 -5.50 20.70 -7.39
CA TRP A 222 -6.05 19.38 -7.74
C TRP A 222 -7.11 18.90 -6.75
N VAL A 223 -6.94 19.19 -5.47
CA VAL A 223 -7.93 18.86 -4.42
C VAL A 223 -9.28 19.53 -4.69
N ARG A 224 -9.31 20.71 -5.32
CA ARG A 224 -10.56 21.38 -5.74
C ARG A 224 -11.38 20.57 -6.76
N ASN A 225 -10.72 19.64 -7.49
CA ASN A 225 -11.41 18.76 -8.45
C ASN A 225 -11.96 17.48 -7.79
N ILE A 226 -11.58 17.17 -6.55
CA ILE A 226 -12.15 16.06 -5.80
C ILE A 226 -13.57 16.43 -5.38
N PRO A 227 -14.60 15.61 -5.65
CA PRO A 227 -15.98 15.90 -5.23
C PRO A 227 -16.13 16.20 -3.74
N MET A 228 -15.40 15.45 -2.87
CA MET A 228 -15.38 15.69 -1.41
C MET A 228 -14.55 16.91 -0.98
N ARG A 229 -13.91 17.64 -1.92
CA ARG A 229 -13.20 18.92 -1.69
C ARG A 229 -12.09 18.87 -0.64
N ARG A 230 -11.52 17.70 -0.39
CA ARG A 230 -10.37 17.51 0.49
C ARG A 230 -9.46 16.40 -0.01
N ALA A 231 -8.20 16.46 0.36
CA ALA A 231 -7.33 15.29 0.29
C ALA A 231 -7.81 14.22 1.29
N GLY A 232 -7.56 12.96 0.99
CA GLY A 232 -7.74 11.88 1.94
C GLY A 232 -6.62 11.87 2.98
N LYS A 233 -6.90 11.29 4.14
CA LYS A 233 -5.91 11.01 5.19
C LYS A 233 -5.53 9.52 5.17
N PRO A 234 -4.36 9.13 5.69
CA PRO A 234 -4.03 7.73 5.89
C PRO A 234 -5.14 6.93 6.61
N SER A 235 -5.82 7.54 7.58
CA SER A 235 -6.95 6.94 8.30
C SER A 235 -8.18 6.65 7.42
N ASP A 236 -8.44 7.47 6.38
CA ASP A 236 -9.51 7.18 5.43
C ASP A 236 -9.23 5.85 4.71
N VAL A 237 -7.97 5.66 4.25
CA VAL A 237 -7.53 4.42 3.58
C VAL A 237 -7.56 3.23 4.54
N ALA A 238 -7.06 3.40 5.75
CA ALA A 238 -6.97 2.35 6.76
C ALA A 238 -8.33 1.74 7.10
N GLY A 239 -9.41 2.53 7.06
CA GLY A 239 -10.78 2.03 7.25
C GLY A 239 -11.19 0.99 6.22
N LEU A 240 -10.93 1.25 4.93
CA LEU A 240 -11.21 0.30 3.84
C LEU A 240 -10.33 -0.95 3.96
N VAL A 241 -9.04 -0.79 4.24
CA VAL A 241 -8.11 -1.92 4.37
C VAL A 241 -8.50 -2.83 5.53
N ALA A 242 -8.89 -2.27 6.68
CA ALA A 242 -9.37 -3.03 7.82
C ALA A 242 -10.71 -3.76 7.50
N PHE A 243 -11.61 -3.14 6.73
CA PHE A 243 -12.81 -3.81 6.24
C PHE A 243 -12.46 -4.99 5.34
N LEU A 244 -11.61 -4.81 4.33
CA LEU A 244 -11.20 -5.88 3.41
C LEU A 244 -10.46 -7.04 4.11
N ALA A 245 -9.82 -6.76 5.24
CA ALA A 245 -9.14 -7.76 6.07
C ALA A 245 -10.09 -8.52 7.00
N SER A 246 -11.29 -8.00 7.26
CA SER A 246 -12.25 -8.55 8.20
C SER A 246 -13.10 -9.69 7.61
N ASP A 247 -13.85 -10.35 8.47
CA ASP A 247 -14.81 -11.38 8.06
C ASP A 247 -16.04 -10.78 7.35
N ASP A 248 -16.32 -9.48 7.54
CA ASP A 248 -17.38 -8.76 6.81
C ASP A 248 -17.10 -8.71 5.30
N ALA A 249 -15.84 -8.84 4.88
CA ALA A 249 -15.41 -8.90 3.48
C ALA A 249 -15.14 -10.33 2.98
N ALA A 250 -15.57 -11.37 3.69
CA ALA A 250 -15.22 -12.75 3.36
C ALA A 250 -15.68 -13.21 1.96
N TYR A 251 -16.70 -12.56 1.38
CA TYR A 251 -17.19 -12.86 0.02
C TYR A 251 -16.68 -11.86 -1.04
N LEU A 252 -15.71 -10.99 -0.68
CA LEU A 252 -15.08 -10.04 -1.59
C LEU A 252 -13.70 -10.54 -1.98
N THR A 253 -13.51 -10.86 -3.26
CA THR A 253 -12.19 -11.19 -3.82
C THR A 253 -12.07 -10.70 -5.26
N GLY A 254 -10.86 -10.40 -5.71
CA GLY A 254 -10.57 -9.89 -7.04
C GLY A 254 -10.99 -8.43 -7.26
N GLN A 255 -11.40 -7.72 -6.21
CA GLN A 255 -11.86 -6.34 -6.32
C GLN A 255 -10.71 -5.35 -6.25
N ALA A 256 -10.86 -4.24 -6.97
CA ALA A 256 -9.99 -3.08 -6.83
C ALA A 256 -10.90 -1.88 -6.50
N ILE A 257 -10.82 -1.35 -5.29
CA ILE A 257 -11.79 -0.40 -4.75
C ILE A 257 -11.16 0.99 -4.65
N ASN A 258 -11.80 1.99 -5.26
CA ASN A 258 -11.34 3.37 -5.18
C ASN A 258 -11.60 3.94 -3.78
N ILE A 259 -10.61 4.68 -3.28
CA ILE A 259 -10.68 5.47 -2.04
C ILE A 259 -10.05 6.85 -2.33
N ASP A 260 -10.82 7.71 -2.97
CA ASP A 260 -10.32 8.90 -3.66
C ASP A 260 -11.24 10.12 -3.54
N GLY A 261 -12.27 10.06 -2.70
CA GLY A 261 -13.24 11.14 -2.52
C GLY A 261 -14.13 11.38 -3.75
N GLY A 262 -14.26 10.38 -4.64
CA GLY A 262 -15.05 10.45 -5.86
C GLY A 262 -14.32 11.03 -7.07
N LEU A 263 -12.97 11.10 -7.00
CA LEU A 263 -12.16 11.66 -8.09
C LEU A 263 -12.27 10.82 -9.37
N ILE A 264 -12.33 9.50 -9.24
CA ILE A 264 -12.45 8.54 -10.34
C ILE A 264 -13.62 7.60 -10.06
N MET A 265 -14.61 7.61 -10.93
CA MET A 265 -15.79 6.74 -10.85
C MET A 265 -15.71 5.65 -11.91
N SER A 266 -15.16 4.48 -11.55
CA SER A 266 -15.00 3.33 -12.45
C SER A 266 -15.11 2.02 -11.70
#